data_93d3070c7c9527e6d982ebf578416026
#
_entry.id   93d3070c7c9527e6d982ebf578416026
#
_cell.length_a   1.000
_cell.length_b   1.000
_cell.length_c   1.000
_cell.angle_alpha   90.00
_cell.angle_beta   90.00
_cell.angle_gamma   90.00
#
_symmetry.space_group_name_H-M   'P 1'
#
loop_
_entity.id
_entity.type
_entity.pdbx_description
1 polymer ?
#
loop_
_entity_poly.entity_id
_entity_poly.type
_entity_poly.pdbx_seq_one_letter_code
_entity_poly.pdbx_strand_id
1 'polypeptide(L)'
;MRDKLLKLFNKKNKWTLEELRKEIVVDSSSKIVELMKNLNALVDKRRLVNNHSYYYLVKDEDVVGKVKDISRYEFSVSSPEKKVYVEKKYAKNVFVEDEVLAVKEKGIWKIKHIFAHNIYRITGYFIKLNGRLVFHSDLDFYRDFEIANIKQFKINVNDRVVVKVLKYDNPMVVEIEKVIGNNKDKGVDITSLLIKNNVRMDFNKRIEEEINNLPAKVTAREIKSRKDLRFLQTVTIDGDDAKDFDDAVSIIKNEDGYSLFVHIADVSHYVKEGSAIDKEAYARCTSIYVCDRVVPMLPLKLSNGICSLNENVERNTITCQMEIDKQGICKSYLIYPSVIFSDRRCTYKKVNECLDGNETAIEEYASLQEMIANMDDCAKLLEKQAKKRGSIEFFSMEPIIELNKKGKAINVSLRELGQAEQIIEQFMIAANICVANYMDDNIIPSMYRIHLDPEYEDLLKLK
;
A
#
# COMPACT_ATOMS: atom_id res chain seq x y z
N MET A 1 -23.39 -6.57 34.83
CA MET A 1 -23.21 -5.10 34.94
C MET A 1 -23.58 -4.35 33.65
N ARG A 2 -23.13 -4.79 32.48
CA ARG A 2 -23.35 -4.11 31.20
C ARG A 2 -24.82 -3.80 30.87
N ASP A 3 -25.72 -4.76 31.03
CA ASP A 3 -27.16 -4.56 30.76
C ASP A 3 -27.83 -3.60 31.72
N LYS A 4 -27.36 -3.57 33.00
CA LYS A 4 -27.83 -2.58 33.97
C LYS A 4 -27.40 -1.17 33.55
N LEU A 5 -26.15 -1.00 33.06
CA LEU A 5 -25.66 0.28 32.55
C LEU A 5 -26.52 0.77 31.39
N LEU A 6 -26.74 -0.05 30.37
CA LEU A 6 -27.54 0.33 29.21
C LEU A 6 -28.98 0.72 29.59
N LYS A 7 -29.58 -0.02 30.54
CA LYS A 7 -30.92 0.35 31.07
C LYS A 7 -30.92 1.72 31.77
N LEU A 8 -29.86 2.11 32.47
CA LEU A 8 -29.74 3.42 33.09
C LEU A 8 -29.63 4.51 32.04
N PHE A 9 -28.81 4.30 30.99
CA PHE A 9 -28.67 5.25 29.91
C PHE A 9 -29.96 5.42 29.09
N ASN A 10 -30.82 4.43 29.02
CA ASN A 10 -32.16 4.58 28.43
C ASN A 10 -33.11 5.45 29.25
N LYS A 11 -32.91 5.52 30.59
CA LYS A 11 -33.71 6.40 31.46
C LYS A 11 -33.21 7.85 31.42
N LYS A 12 -31.89 8.05 31.42
CA LYS A 12 -31.24 9.36 31.36
C LYS A 12 -30.04 9.26 30.42
N ASN A 13 -30.01 10.06 29.43
CA ASN A 13 -29.03 10.00 28.35
C ASN A 13 -27.57 10.36 28.76
N LYS A 14 -27.41 10.96 29.94
CA LYS A 14 -26.14 11.54 30.41
C LYS A 14 -25.96 11.25 31.88
N TRP A 15 -24.80 10.67 32.25
CA TRP A 15 -24.47 10.27 33.64
C TRP A 15 -23.05 10.66 33.99
N THR A 16 -22.83 11.18 35.21
CA THR A 16 -21.48 11.25 35.79
C THR A 16 -21.06 9.90 36.35
N LEU A 17 -19.77 9.68 36.55
CA LEU A 17 -19.29 8.46 37.20
C LEU A 17 -19.84 8.28 38.61
N GLU A 18 -19.98 9.37 39.36
CA GLU A 18 -20.55 9.34 40.73
C GLU A 18 -22.01 8.92 40.74
N GLU A 19 -22.83 9.47 39.84
CA GLU A 19 -24.24 9.08 39.71
C GLU A 19 -24.35 7.59 39.35
N LEU A 20 -23.53 7.09 38.39
CA LEU A 20 -23.51 5.67 38.02
C LEU A 20 -23.09 4.77 39.17
N ARG A 21 -22.12 5.20 40.00
CA ARG A 21 -21.70 4.45 41.21
C ARG A 21 -22.82 4.33 42.24
N LYS A 22 -23.62 5.38 42.43
CA LYS A 22 -24.75 5.37 43.33
C LYS A 22 -25.88 4.47 42.85
N GLU A 23 -26.27 4.58 41.58
CA GLU A 23 -27.38 3.82 40.98
C GLU A 23 -27.08 2.31 40.87
N ILE A 24 -25.83 1.93 40.64
CA ILE A 24 -25.43 0.52 40.52
C ILE A 24 -25.07 -0.10 41.87
N VAL A 25 -25.03 0.71 42.94
CA VAL A 25 -24.62 0.30 44.29
C VAL A 25 -23.20 -0.30 44.27
N VAL A 26 -22.23 0.52 43.92
CA VAL A 26 -20.82 0.14 43.87
C VAL A 26 -20.16 0.43 45.22
N ASP A 27 -20.08 -0.58 46.06
CA ASP A 27 -19.67 -0.54 47.45
C ASP A 27 -18.26 -1.08 47.73
N SER A 28 -17.57 -1.58 46.72
CA SER A 28 -16.22 -2.14 46.83
C SER A 28 -15.28 -1.76 45.69
N SER A 29 -13.98 -1.80 45.95
CA SER A 29 -12.96 -1.51 44.93
C SER A 29 -13.05 -2.45 43.73
N SER A 30 -13.36 -3.72 43.92
CA SER A 30 -13.55 -4.70 42.86
C SER A 30 -14.73 -4.35 41.94
N LYS A 31 -15.84 -3.90 42.51
CA LYS A 31 -17.01 -3.43 41.73
C LYS A 31 -16.73 -2.12 41.00
N ILE A 32 -15.87 -1.24 41.51
CA ILE A 32 -15.41 -0.04 40.82
C ILE A 32 -14.63 -0.45 39.56
N VAL A 33 -13.69 -1.38 39.70
CA VAL A 33 -12.89 -1.89 38.56
C VAL A 33 -13.80 -2.54 37.51
N GLU A 34 -14.77 -3.34 37.93
CA GLU A 34 -15.74 -3.96 37.01
C GLU A 34 -16.60 -2.90 36.31
N LEU A 35 -17.08 -1.87 37.03
CA LEU A 35 -17.81 -0.75 36.42
C LEU A 35 -16.97 -0.05 35.34
N MET A 36 -15.75 0.34 35.70
CA MET A 36 -14.85 1.00 34.76
C MET A 36 -14.53 0.14 33.52
N LYS A 37 -14.29 -1.16 33.71
CA LYS A 37 -14.08 -2.10 32.62
C LYS A 37 -15.28 -2.16 31.66
N ASN A 38 -16.49 -2.19 32.19
CA ASN A 38 -17.71 -2.22 31.37
C ASN A 38 -17.97 -0.88 30.65
N LEU A 39 -17.73 0.26 31.35
CA LEU A 39 -17.84 1.58 30.73
C LEU A 39 -16.83 1.74 29.58
N ASN A 40 -15.56 1.40 29.81
CA ASN A 40 -14.53 1.47 28.77
C ASN A 40 -14.88 0.57 27.58
N ALA A 41 -15.33 -0.67 27.82
CA ALA A 41 -15.75 -1.57 26.76
C ALA A 41 -16.94 -1.03 25.92
N LEU A 42 -17.82 -0.23 26.52
CA LEU A 42 -18.92 0.43 25.79
C LEU A 42 -18.43 1.67 25.03
N VAL A 43 -17.44 2.38 25.56
CA VAL A 43 -16.78 3.51 24.87
C VAL A 43 -15.99 2.99 23.66
N ASP A 44 -15.20 1.93 23.84
CA ASP A 44 -14.42 1.31 22.75
C ASP A 44 -15.33 0.81 21.59
N LYS A 45 -16.54 0.35 21.94
CA LYS A 45 -17.55 -0.06 20.95
C LYS A 45 -18.38 1.10 20.40
N ARG A 46 -18.04 2.33 20.70
CA ARG A 46 -18.77 3.54 20.26
C ARG A 46 -20.25 3.58 20.68
N ARG A 47 -20.62 2.82 21.73
CA ARG A 47 -21.99 2.85 22.32
C ARG A 47 -22.13 3.96 23.36
N LEU A 48 -21.05 4.34 24.00
CA LEU A 48 -20.97 5.47 24.92
C LEU A 48 -19.88 6.44 24.50
N VAL A 49 -20.05 7.70 24.85
CA VAL A 49 -19.01 8.73 24.79
C VAL A 49 -18.66 9.14 26.21
N ASN A 50 -17.36 9.26 26.49
CA ASN A 50 -16.82 9.85 27.72
C ASN A 50 -16.16 11.20 27.38
N ASN A 51 -16.65 12.29 27.96
CA ASN A 51 -16.06 13.62 27.80
C ASN A 51 -15.35 14.12 29.08
N HIS A 52 -14.76 13.21 29.86
CA HIS A 52 -14.09 13.44 31.15
C HIS A 52 -15.01 13.82 32.31
N SER A 53 -16.16 14.46 32.08
CA SER A 53 -17.10 14.87 33.12
C SER A 53 -18.29 13.93 33.23
N TYR A 54 -18.69 13.34 32.11
CA TYR A 54 -19.88 12.47 32.06
C TYR A 54 -19.79 11.49 30.88
N TYR A 55 -20.57 10.42 31.00
CA TYR A 55 -20.84 9.47 29.93
C TYR A 55 -22.22 9.78 29.33
N TYR A 56 -22.38 9.60 28.02
CA TYR A 56 -23.67 9.67 27.34
C TYR A 56 -23.82 8.59 26.27
N LEU A 57 -25.07 8.16 26.07
CA LEU A 57 -25.41 7.11 25.12
C LEU A 57 -25.39 7.67 23.69
N VAL A 58 -24.76 6.94 22.76
CA VAL A 58 -24.91 7.14 21.33
C VAL A 58 -26.25 6.52 20.93
N LYS A 59 -27.15 7.31 20.40
CA LYS A 59 -28.49 6.89 19.99
C LYS A 59 -28.46 6.30 18.59
N ASP A 60 -29.46 5.49 18.26
CA ASP A 60 -29.57 4.88 16.92
C ASP A 60 -29.80 5.92 15.80
N GLU A 61 -30.34 7.10 16.13
CA GLU A 61 -30.52 8.22 15.23
C GLU A 61 -29.21 8.99 14.92
N ASP A 62 -28.21 8.91 15.82
CA ASP A 62 -26.91 9.56 15.70
C ASP A 62 -26.04 8.85 14.65
N VAL A 63 -25.00 9.55 14.17
CA VAL A 63 -24.06 8.97 13.19
C VAL A 63 -22.65 9.01 13.73
N VAL A 64 -22.08 7.84 13.94
CA VAL A 64 -20.65 7.67 14.20
C VAL A 64 -19.96 7.34 12.89
N GLY A 65 -19.02 8.15 12.47
CA GLY A 65 -18.36 7.93 11.18
C GLY A 65 -17.18 8.86 10.94
N LYS A 66 -16.60 8.70 9.77
CA LYS A 66 -15.47 9.50 9.30
C LYS A 66 -15.93 10.76 8.58
N VAL A 67 -15.17 11.82 8.80
CA VAL A 67 -15.39 13.12 8.18
C VAL A 67 -14.75 13.17 6.79
N LYS A 68 -15.53 13.59 5.78
CA LYS A 68 -15.00 13.92 4.44
C LYS A 68 -15.32 15.36 4.08
N ASP A 69 -14.39 16.03 3.41
CA ASP A 69 -14.60 17.37 2.89
C ASP A 69 -15.49 17.31 1.63
N ILE A 70 -16.56 18.08 1.61
CA ILE A 70 -17.49 18.13 0.48
C ILE A 70 -17.39 19.48 -0.22
N SER A 71 -17.30 20.57 0.56
CA SER A 71 -17.23 21.92 0.03
C SER A 71 -16.52 22.86 1.01
N ARG A 72 -16.33 24.11 0.59
CA ARG A 72 -15.79 25.16 1.48
C ARG A 72 -16.60 25.31 2.79
N TYR A 73 -17.88 24.92 2.80
CA TYR A 73 -18.79 25.17 3.91
C TYR A 73 -19.28 23.94 4.64
N GLU A 74 -19.09 22.73 4.08
CA GLU A 74 -19.69 21.51 4.60
C GLU A 74 -18.72 20.33 4.64
N PHE A 75 -18.89 19.53 5.69
CA PHE A 75 -18.38 18.17 5.79
C PHE A 75 -19.49 17.15 5.59
N SER A 76 -19.16 15.95 5.10
CA SER A 76 -20.01 14.79 5.29
C SER A 76 -19.44 13.90 6.38
N VAL A 77 -20.34 13.28 7.15
CA VAL A 77 -20.00 12.22 8.12
C VAL A 77 -20.71 10.96 7.64
N SER A 78 -19.93 9.90 7.39
CA SER A 78 -20.45 8.66 6.82
C SER A 78 -20.19 7.48 7.74
N SER A 79 -21.24 6.70 8.00
CA SER A 79 -21.18 5.32 8.50
C SER A 79 -21.54 4.36 7.35
N PRO A 80 -21.40 3.01 7.53
CA PRO A 80 -21.85 2.05 6.52
C PRO A 80 -23.32 2.17 6.14
N GLU A 81 -24.16 2.64 7.08
CA GLU A 81 -25.62 2.66 6.92
C GLU A 81 -26.19 4.06 6.62
N LYS A 82 -25.43 5.12 6.93
CA LYS A 82 -25.94 6.48 6.88
C LYS A 82 -24.87 7.53 6.57
N LYS A 83 -25.21 8.49 5.74
CA LYS A 83 -24.39 9.67 5.43
C LYS A 83 -25.17 10.93 5.80
N VAL A 84 -24.52 11.87 6.49
CA VAL A 84 -25.10 13.15 6.90
C VAL A 84 -24.14 14.30 6.57
N TYR A 85 -24.71 15.51 6.44
CA TYR A 85 -23.96 16.71 6.12
C TYR A 85 -23.97 17.66 7.30
N VAL A 86 -22.80 18.21 7.62
CA VAL A 86 -22.57 19.10 8.76
C VAL A 86 -21.89 20.36 8.28
N GLU A 87 -22.50 21.52 8.51
CA GLU A 87 -21.84 22.78 8.23
C GLU A 87 -20.59 22.95 9.10
N LYS A 88 -19.47 23.39 8.50
CA LYS A 88 -18.17 23.53 9.16
C LYS A 88 -18.21 24.41 10.41
N LYS A 89 -19.13 25.38 10.50
CA LYS A 89 -19.34 26.19 11.71
C LYS A 89 -19.79 25.37 12.94
N TYR A 90 -20.37 24.18 12.73
CA TYR A 90 -20.78 23.25 13.80
C TYR A 90 -19.81 22.10 14.00
N ALA A 91 -18.62 22.18 13.40
CA ALA A 91 -17.58 21.16 13.43
C ALA A 91 -16.26 21.76 13.97
N LYS A 92 -16.28 22.31 15.19
CA LYS A 92 -15.10 22.92 15.81
C LYS A 92 -14.00 21.88 16.03
N ASN A 93 -12.77 22.22 15.62
CA ASN A 93 -11.58 21.38 15.76
C ASN A 93 -11.64 20.00 15.05
N VAL A 94 -12.49 19.89 14.04
CA VAL A 94 -12.66 18.68 13.22
C VAL A 94 -11.83 18.79 11.97
N PHE A 95 -11.19 17.67 11.57
CA PHE A 95 -10.40 17.52 10.38
C PHE A 95 -10.93 16.37 9.50
N VAL A 96 -10.49 16.36 8.26
CA VAL A 96 -10.82 15.26 7.33
C VAL A 96 -10.29 13.94 7.85
N GLU A 97 -11.08 12.88 7.71
CA GLU A 97 -10.86 11.53 8.22
C GLU A 97 -10.89 11.39 9.77
N ASP A 98 -11.23 12.45 10.52
CA ASP A 98 -11.52 12.32 11.95
C ASP A 98 -12.72 11.38 12.16
N GLU A 99 -12.66 10.55 13.20
CA GLU A 99 -13.79 9.75 13.65
C GLU A 99 -14.63 10.53 14.64
N VAL A 100 -15.88 10.83 14.27
CA VAL A 100 -16.72 11.75 15.02
C VAL A 100 -18.11 11.18 15.31
N LEU A 101 -18.77 11.78 16.29
CA LEU A 101 -20.21 11.62 16.55
C LEU A 101 -20.95 12.86 16.02
N ALA A 102 -21.78 12.66 15.02
CA ALA A 102 -22.73 13.66 14.54
C ALA A 102 -24.12 13.40 15.14
N VAL A 103 -24.72 14.43 15.72
CA VAL A 103 -26.04 14.39 16.30
C VAL A 103 -26.96 15.42 15.66
N LYS A 104 -28.25 15.15 15.60
CA LYS A 104 -29.26 16.08 15.07
C LYS A 104 -29.90 16.85 16.19
N GLU A 105 -29.61 18.16 16.30
CA GLU A 105 -30.19 19.06 17.29
C GLU A 105 -31.06 20.12 16.60
N LYS A 106 -32.35 20.20 16.95
CA LYS A 106 -33.30 21.15 16.33
C LYS A 106 -33.30 21.12 14.80
N GLY A 107 -33.21 19.92 14.20
CA GLY A 107 -33.20 19.74 12.76
C GLY A 107 -31.82 19.88 12.10
N ILE A 108 -30.78 20.34 12.79
CA ILE A 108 -29.45 20.64 12.26
C ILE A 108 -28.46 19.58 12.76
N TRP A 109 -27.63 19.05 11.85
CA TRP A 109 -26.55 18.15 12.21
C TRP A 109 -25.33 18.93 12.75
N LYS A 110 -24.78 18.44 13.87
CA LYS A 110 -23.60 19.03 14.54
C LYS A 110 -22.65 17.94 14.98
N ILE A 111 -21.35 18.23 15.00
CA ILE A 111 -20.38 17.32 15.63
C ILE A 111 -20.45 17.53 17.15
N LYS A 112 -20.76 16.45 17.85
CA LYS A 112 -20.90 16.45 19.31
C LYS A 112 -19.66 15.97 20.02
N HIS A 113 -18.93 15.04 19.39
CA HIS A 113 -17.72 14.45 19.95
C HIS A 113 -16.77 14.01 18.83
N ILE A 114 -15.48 14.07 19.11
CA ILE A 114 -14.41 13.55 18.26
C ILE A 114 -13.82 12.37 19.01
N PHE A 115 -13.96 11.16 18.48
CA PHE A 115 -13.41 9.94 19.07
C PHE A 115 -11.92 9.80 18.82
N ALA A 116 -11.49 10.16 17.61
CA ALA A 116 -10.11 10.13 17.20
C ALA A 116 -9.84 11.19 16.13
N HIS A 117 -8.74 11.89 16.27
CA HIS A 117 -8.20 12.72 15.22
C HIS A 117 -7.33 11.88 14.30
N ASN A 118 -7.52 12.01 12.98
CA ASN A 118 -6.66 11.40 11.98
C ASN A 118 -5.32 12.14 11.88
N ILE A 119 -5.33 13.45 12.07
CA ILE A 119 -4.13 14.30 12.00
C ILE A 119 -3.49 14.36 13.37
N TYR A 120 -2.48 13.55 13.62
CA TYR A 120 -1.66 13.55 14.84
C TYR A 120 -0.23 14.03 14.59
N ARG A 121 0.20 14.04 13.33
CA ARG A 121 1.47 14.56 12.83
C ARG A 121 1.22 15.49 11.65
N ILE A 122 2.00 16.55 11.56
CA ILE A 122 1.94 17.53 10.49
C ILE A 122 3.35 17.78 9.98
N THR A 123 3.51 17.77 8.67
CA THR A 123 4.73 18.25 8.02
C THR A 123 4.59 19.72 7.65
N GLY A 124 5.69 20.42 7.60
CA GLY A 124 5.72 21.80 7.21
C GLY A 124 7.14 22.37 7.27
N TYR A 125 7.28 23.64 7.09
CA TYR A 125 8.57 24.34 7.07
C TYR A 125 8.49 25.69 7.76
N PHE A 126 9.66 26.25 8.12
CA PHE A 126 9.72 27.54 8.78
C PHE A 126 9.91 28.66 7.77
N ILE A 127 9.09 29.70 7.89
CA ILE A 127 9.22 30.96 7.15
C ILE A 127 9.56 32.10 8.10
N LYS A 128 10.11 33.18 7.55
CA LYS A 128 10.33 34.41 8.31
C LYS A 128 9.19 35.39 8.03
N LEU A 129 8.38 35.67 9.05
CA LEU A 129 7.28 36.63 8.97
C LEU A 129 7.49 37.69 10.05
N ASN A 130 7.52 38.96 9.68
CA ASN A 130 7.74 40.09 10.60
C ASN A 130 8.95 39.88 11.54
N GLY A 131 10.05 39.35 11.00
CA GLY A 131 11.28 39.10 11.76
C GLY A 131 11.31 37.84 12.62
N ARG A 132 10.18 37.13 12.76
CA ARG A 132 10.03 35.90 13.56
C ARG A 132 9.95 34.65 12.67
N LEU A 133 10.44 33.53 13.18
CA LEU A 133 10.25 32.24 12.55
C LEU A 133 8.83 31.74 12.88
N VAL A 134 8.08 31.40 11.83
CA VAL A 134 6.72 30.91 11.92
C VAL A 134 6.65 29.57 11.18
N PHE A 135 6.00 28.58 11.77
CA PHE A 135 5.76 27.29 11.15
C PHE A 135 4.64 27.42 10.12
N HIS A 136 4.91 27.00 8.91
CA HIS A 136 3.95 26.90 7.81
C HIS A 136 3.66 25.44 7.52
N SER A 137 2.41 25.04 7.71
CA SER A 137 1.95 23.67 7.49
C SER A 137 1.82 23.32 6.00
N ASP A 138 2.13 22.07 5.63
CA ASP A 138 1.82 21.51 4.30
C ASP A 138 0.34 21.15 4.15
N LEU A 139 -0.43 21.22 5.23
CA LEU A 139 -1.87 21.04 5.20
C LEU A 139 -2.55 22.40 4.96
N ASP A 140 -3.53 22.39 4.04
CA ASP A 140 -4.27 23.59 3.67
C ASP A 140 -5.39 23.86 4.70
N PHE A 141 -5.01 24.33 5.89
CA PHE A 141 -5.96 24.84 6.87
C PHE A 141 -5.44 26.12 7.55
N TYR A 142 -6.32 27.09 7.64
CA TYR A 142 -6.01 28.39 8.26
C TYR A 142 -6.03 28.27 9.78
N ARG A 143 -4.87 27.97 10.38
CA ARG A 143 -4.67 27.95 11.82
C ARG A 143 -3.29 28.47 12.19
N ASP A 144 -3.23 29.13 13.34
CA ASP A 144 -1.96 29.49 13.96
C ASP A 144 -1.39 28.30 14.71
N PHE A 145 -0.07 28.24 14.78
CA PHE A 145 0.65 27.18 15.48
C PHE A 145 1.50 27.76 16.61
N GLU A 146 1.45 27.13 17.75
CA GLU A 146 2.37 27.33 18.87
C GLU A 146 3.28 26.11 19.01
N ILE A 147 4.59 26.33 19.00
CA ILE A 147 5.58 25.24 19.06
C ILE A 147 6.14 25.14 20.47
N ALA A 148 5.74 24.11 21.20
CA ALA A 148 6.05 23.94 22.61
C ALA A 148 7.56 23.78 22.90
N ASN A 149 8.31 23.15 21.99
CA ASN A 149 9.72 22.78 22.20
C ASN A 149 10.70 23.44 21.24
N ILE A 150 10.34 24.57 20.61
CA ILE A 150 11.19 25.22 19.58
C ILE A 150 12.60 25.53 20.08
N LYS A 151 12.78 25.87 21.36
CA LYS A 151 14.07 26.17 21.97
C LYS A 151 15.05 24.99 22.02
N GLN A 152 14.55 23.75 21.85
CA GLN A 152 15.37 22.54 21.86
C GLN A 152 16.04 22.27 20.50
N PHE A 153 15.65 23.00 19.46
CA PHE A 153 16.11 22.78 18.09
C PHE A 153 16.74 24.06 17.52
N LYS A 154 17.82 23.89 16.76
CA LYS A 154 18.38 24.97 15.94
C LYS A 154 17.69 24.99 14.60
N ILE A 155 16.70 25.85 14.44
CA ILE A 155 15.85 25.93 13.25
C ILE A 155 16.23 27.16 12.42
N ASN A 156 16.32 26.95 11.11
CA ASN A 156 16.56 28.00 10.13
C ASN A 156 15.33 28.19 9.21
N VAL A 157 15.33 29.27 8.45
CA VAL A 157 14.35 29.51 7.40
C VAL A 157 14.44 28.40 6.35
N ASN A 158 13.29 27.89 5.92
CA ASN A 158 13.11 26.76 5.00
C ASN A 158 13.49 25.38 5.56
N ASP A 159 13.81 25.26 6.85
CA ASP A 159 13.93 23.94 7.46
C ASP A 159 12.55 23.27 7.54
N ARG A 160 12.48 22.06 7.03
CA ARG A 160 11.29 21.19 7.10
C ARG A 160 11.32 20.35 8.34
N VAL A 161 10.18 20.25 8.98
CA VAL A 161 10.02 19.49 10.22
C VAL A 161 8.76 18.62 10.17
N VAL A 162 8.78 17.58 11.00
CA VAL A 162 7.59 16.88 11.44
C VAL A 162 7.24 17.40 12.81
N VAL A 163 6.02 17.83 13.00
CA VAL A 163 5.49 18.21 14.30
C VAL A 163 4.38 17.24 14.72
N LYS A 164 4.34 16.92 16.00
CA LYS A 164 3.27 16.15 16.63
C LYS A 164 2.28 17.10 17.27
N VAL A 165 1.00 16.84 17.06
CA VAL A 165 -0.07 17.66 17.63
C VAL A 165 -0.28 17.30 19.11
N LEU A 166 -0.23 18.30 19.98
CA LEU A 166 -0.51 18.18 21.40
C LEU A 166 -1.90 18.69 21.76
N LYS A 167 -2.37 19.77 21.10
CA LYS A 167 -3.71 20.34 21.27
C LYS A 167 -4.24 20.84 19.94
N TYR A 168 -5.53 20.60 19.71
CA TYR A 168 -6.23 20.92 18.46
C TYR A 168 -6.98 22.25 18.45
N ASP A 169 -6.78 23.09 19.48
CA ASP A 169 -7.39 24.41 19.57
C ASP A 169 -6.76 25.40 18.54
N ASN A 170 -7.16 26.64 18.57
CA ASN A 170 -6.52 27.72 17.81
C ASN A 170 -5.96 28.76 18.77
N PRO A 171 -4.63 28.95 18.87
CA PRO A 171 -3.58 28.27 18.07
C PRO A 171 -3.48 26.77 18.39
N MET A 172 -3.09 25.98 17.37
CA MET A 172 -2.81 24.57 17.56
C MET A 172 -1.44 24.41 18.22
N VAL A 173 -1.39 23.70 19.35
CA VAL A 173 -0.12 23.45 20.06
C VAL A 173 0.52 22.20 19.52
N VAL A 174 1.76 22.33 19.05
CA VAL A 174 2.53 21.24 18.46
C VAL A 174 3.94 21.16 19.05
N GLU A 175 4.57 20.01 18.96
CA GLU A 175 6.00 19.83 19.28
C GLU A 175 6.77 19.31 18.06
N ILE A 176 7.98 19.79 17.85
CA ILE A 176 8.87 19.26 16.82
C ILE A 176 9.31 17.87 17.25
N GLU A 177 8.98 16.88 16.41
CA GLU A 177 9.39 15.48 16.59
C GLU A 177 10.71 15.21 15.84
N LYS A 178 10.85 15.75 14.63
CA LYS A 178 12.02 15.55 13.78
C LYS A 178 12.24 16.73 12.84
N VAL A 179 13.50 17.11 12.66
CA VAL A 179 13.93 17.98 11.55
C VAL A 179 14.26 17.08 10.38
N ILE A 180 13.60 17.29 9.23
CA ILE A 180 13.80 16.49 8.01
C ILE A 180 15.05 16.97 7.26
N GLY A 181 15.23 18.28 7.15
CA GLY A 181 16.28 18.95 6.41
C GLY A 181 15.83 20.32 5.90
N ASN A 182 16.62 20.95 5.06
CA ASN A 182 16.22 22.21 4.43
C ASN A 182 15.51 21.95 3.09
N ASN A 183 14.55 22.78 2.69
CA ASN A 183 13.85 22.68 1.39
C ASN A 183 14.78 22.65 0.17
N LYS A 184 16.06 23.06 0.34
CA LYS A 184 17.06 23.03 -0.73
C LYS A 184 17.80 21.70 -0.80
N ASP A 185 17.67 20.85 0.22
CA ASP A 185 18.36 19.58 0.29
C ASP A 185 17.66 18.54 -0.58
N LYS A 186 18.45 17.65 -1.18
CA LYS A 186 17.95 16.61 -2.08
C LYS A 186 16.98 15.65 -1.36
N GLY A 187 15.78 15.45 -1.90
CA GLY A 187 14.79 14.47 -1.45
C GLY A 187 14.08 14.81 -0.13
N VAL A 188 14.24 16.04 0.39
CA VAL A 188 13.54 16.51 1.60
C VAL A 188 12.05 16.70 1.34
N ASP A 189 11.67 17.16 0.17
CA ASP A 189 10.30 17.28 -0.33
C ASP A 189 9.63 15.91 -0.41
N ILE A 190 10.27 14.93 -1.05
CA ILE A 190 9.78 13.54 -1.14
C ILE A 190 9.67 12.90 0.25
N THR A 191 10.68 13.06 1.10
CA THR A 191 10.63 12.56 2.48
C THR A 191 9.45 13.15 3.25
N SER A 192 9.19 14.45 3.07
CA SER A 192 8.06 15.14 3.67
C SER A 192 6.73 14.57 3.19
N LEU A 193 6.61 14.30 1.88
CA LEU A 193 5.44 13.68 1.28
C LEU A 193 5.18 12.27 1.83
N LEU A 194 6.22 11.46 1.95
CA LEU A 194 6.12 10.10 2.52
C LEU A 194 5.64 10.14 3.98
N ILE A 195 6.20 11.05 4.80
CA ILE A 195 5.79 11.23 6.20
C ILE A 195 4.33 11.72 6.29
N LYS A 196 3.96 12.70 5.46
CA LYS A 196 2.58 13.22 5.38
C LYS A 196 1.55 12.10 5.12
N ASN A 197 1.93 11.10 4.33
CA ASN A 197 1.10 9.95 4.01
C ASN A 197 1.31 8.77 4.99
N ASN A 198 1.95 8.99 6.15
CA ASN A 198 2.20 7.96 7.17
C ASN A 198 2.97 6.74 6.65
N VAL A 199 3.82 6.92 5.63
CA VAL A 199 4.63 5.83 5.06
C VAL A 199 5.71 5.39 6.06
N ARG A 200 5.79 4.09 6.30
CA ARG A 200 6.83 3.47 7.14
C ARG A 200 8.11 3.34 6.32
N MET A 201 9.09 4.19 6.58
CA MET A 201 10.34 4.22 5.79
C MET A 201 11.39 3.23 6.32
N ASP A 202 11.47 3.04 7.64
CA ASP A 202 12.52 2.26 8.28
C ASP A 202 11.99 0.92 8.80
N PHE A 203 12.87 -0.08 8.88
CA PHE A 203 12.61 -1.36 9.54
C PHE A 203 13.13 -1.32 10.97
N ASN A 204 12.46 -2.03 11.88
CA ASN A 204 12.89 -2.08 13.27
C ASN A 204 14.00 -3.14 13.49
N LYS A 205 14.71 -3.06 14.63
CA LYS A 205 15.83 -3.96 14.97
C LYS A 205 15.48 -5.44 14.92
N ARG A 206 14.27 -5.83 15.32
CA ARG A 206 13.83 -7.22 15.30
C ARG A 206 13.77 -7.79 13.89
N ILE A 207 13.34 -6.97 12.93
CA ILE A 207 13.33 -7.32 11.51
C ILE A 207 14.76 -7.45 10.98
N GLU A 208 15.66 -6.53 11.38
CA GLU A 208 17.08 -6.60 11.01
C GLU A 208 17.74 -7.90 11.52
N GLU A 209 17.41 -8.33 12.73
CA GLU A 209 17.86 -9.61 13.29
C GLU A 209 17.33 -10.82 12.50
N GLU A 210 16.03 -10.85 12.17
CA GLU A 210 15.45 -11.91 11.34
C GLU A 210 16.12 -11.98 9.96
N ILE A 211 16.34 -10.84 9.31
CA ILE A 211 17.00 -10.75 8.00
C ILE A 211 18.45 -11.28 8.07
N ASN A 212 19.17 -10.99 9.14
CA ASN A 212 20.56 -11.43 9.28
C ASN A 212 20.69 -12.95 9.42
N ASN A 213 19.64 -13.63 9.83
CA ASN A 213 19.57 -15.09 9.93
C ASN A 213 19.15 -15.77 8.61
N LEU A 214 18.78 -15.01 7.58
CA LEU A 214 18.42 -15.59 6.28
C LEU A 214 19.67 -16.10 5.53
N PRO A 215 19.54 -17.24 4.80
CA PRO A 215 20.63 -17.76 4.00
C PRO A 215 20.99 -16.79 2.86
N ALA A 216 22.27 -16.73 2.52
CA ALA A 216 22.74 -15.92 1.41
C ALA A 216 22.58 -16.61 0.03
N LYS A 217 22.41 -17.94 0.03
CA LYS A 217 22.30 -18.79 -1.17
C LYS A 217 21.29 -19.90 -0.95
N VAL A 218 20.76 -20.43 -2.05
CA VAL A 218 19.95 -21.66 -2.03
C VAL A 218 20.79 -22.83 -1.54
N THR A 219 20.26 -23.62 -0.63
CA THR A 219 20.97 -24.75 0.00
C THR A 219 20.81 -26.03 -0.81
N ALA A 220 21.76 -26.95 -0.69
CA ALA A 220 21.67 -28.27 -1.34
C ALA A 220 20.42 -29.08 -0.89
N ARG A 221 19.90 -28.83 0.32
CA ARG A 221 18.66 -29.43 0.83
C ARG A 221 17.45 -28.89 0.08
N GLU A 222 17.39 -27.59 -0.16
CA GLU A 222 16.29 -26.95 -0.91
C GLU A 222 16.27 -27.44 -2.35
N ILE A 223 17.42 -27.53 -3.01
CA ILE A 223 17.54 -28.07 -4.37
C ILE A 223 16.97 -29.49 -4.44
N LYS A 224 17.29 -30.37 -3.48
CA LYS A 224 16.79 -31.76 -3.46
C LYS A 224 15.27 -31.86 -3.21
N SER A 225 14.67 -30.88 -2.56
CA SER A 225 13.24 -30.91 -2.19
C SER A 225 12.34 -30.25 -3.25
N ARG A 226 12.93 -29.64 -4.29
CA ARG A 226 12.23 -28.90 -5.33
C ARG A 226 12.50 -29.50 -6.71
N LYS A 227 11.69 -29.15 -7.71
CA LYS A 227 11.97 -29.53 -9.08
C LYS A 227 13.17 -28.72 -9.60
N ASP A 228 14.19 -29.42 -10.02
CA ASP A 228 15.40 -28.82 -10.59
C ASP A 228 15.13 -28.40 -12.04
N LEU A 229 15.09 -27.09 -12.30
CA LEU A 229 14.88 -26.47 -13.60
C LEU A 229 16.09 -25.64 -14.05
N ARG A 230 17.26 -25.79 -13.39
CA ARG A 230 18.48 -25.04 -13.71
C ARG A 230 19.06 -25.32 -15.09
N PHE A 231 18.58 -26.38 -15.76
CA PHE A 231 18.96 -26.73 -17.13
C PHE A 231 18.19 -25.94 -18.19
N LEU A 232 17.09 -25.27 -17.83
CA LEU A 232 16.33 -24.44 -18.76
C LEU A 232 17.02 -23.11 -18.96
N GLN A 233 17.07 -22.66 -20.21
CA GLN A 233 17.45 -21.27 -20.50
C GLN A 233 16.40 -20.34 -19.90
N THR A 234 16.81 -19.53 -18.94
CA THR A 234 15.90 -18.69 -18.12
C THR A 234 16.40 -17.26 -18.11
N VAL A 235 15.50 -16.31 -18.34
CA VAL A 235 15.80 -14.87 -18.32
C VAL A 235 14.81 -14.11 -17.46
N THR A 236 15.25 -12.98 -16.89
CA THR A 236 14.38 -11.92 -16.38
C THR A 236 14.34 -10.77 -17.39
N ILE A 237 13.20 -10.11 -17.55
CA ILE A 237 13.05 -8.95 -18.46
C ILE A 237 12.33 -7.84 -17.72
N ASP A 238 13.06 -6.78 -17.37
CA ASP A 238 12.61 -5.69 -16.51
C ASP A 238 13.10 -4.32 -16.99
N GLY A 239 12.74 -3.28 -16.26
CA GLY A 239 13.29 -1.93 -16.46
C GLY A 239 14.79 -1.84 -16.15
N ASP A 240 15.47 -0.86 -16.75
CA ASP A 240 16.93 -0.69 -16.60
C ASP A 240 17.37 -0.53 -15.14
N ASP A 241 16.57 0.14 -14.31
CA ASP A 241 16.86 0.43 -12.91
C ASP A 241 16.35 -0.63 -11.91
N ALA A 242 15.63 -1.66 -12.39
CA ALA A 242 15.08 -2.72 -11.53
C ALA A 242 16.19 -3.53 -10.85
N LYS A 243 15.94 -3.93 -9.59
CA LYS A 243 16.83 -4.76 -8.76
C LYS A 243 16.09 -5.89 -8.04
N ASP A 244 14.79 -5.84 -8.05
CA ASP A 244 13.84 -6.75 -7.43
C ASP A 244 13.15 -7.53 -8.55
N PHE A 245 13.84 -8.56 -9.07
CA PHE A 245 13.32 -9.40 -10.15
C PHE A 245 12.40 -10.46 -9.55
N ASP A 246 11.10 -10.22 -9.61
CA ASP A 246 10.08 -11.09 -9.00
C ASP A 246 9.71 -12.25 -9.91
N ASP A 247 9.87 -12.12 -11.24
CA ASP A 247 9.55 -13.11 -12.24
C ASP A 247 10.69 -13.37 -13.22
N ALA A 248 10.73 -14.59 -13.72
CA ALA A 248 11.60 -15.03 -14.81
C ALA A 248 10.82 -15.97 -15.73
N VAL A 249 11.27 -16.09 -16.96
CA VAL A 249 10.59 -16.88 -17.98
C VAL A 249 11.55 -17.82 -18.68
N SER A 250 11.03 -19.00 -19.06
CA SER A 250 11.66 -19.94 -19.97
C SER A 250 10.64 -20.41 -21.00
N ILE A 251 11.06 -20.66 -22.22
CA ILE A 251 10.17 -21.14 -23.28
C ILE A 251 10.86 -22.18 -24.15
N ILE A 252 10.12 -23.23 -24.50
CA ILE A 252 10.55 -24.26 -25.43
C ILE A 252 9.50 -24.39 -26.52
N LYS A 253 9.91 -24.25 -27.78
CA LYS A 253 9.07 -24.52 -28.95
C LYS A 253 9.02 -26.02 -29.19
N ASN A 254 7.81 -26.58 -29.38
CA ASN A 254 7.58 -27.98 -29.69
C ASN A 254 6.68 -28.12 -30.93
N GLU A 255 6.41 -29.37 -31.39
CA GLU A 255 5.60 -29.60 -32.57
C GLU A 255 4.18 -29.08 -32.47
N ASP A 256 3.60 -29.07 -31.25
CA ASP A 256 2.20 -28.69 -30.99
C ASP A 256 2.04 -27.20 -30.58
N GLY A 257 3.11 -26.49 -30.30
CA GLY A 257 3.12 -25.09 -29.85
C GLY A 257 4.31 -24.76 -28.96
N TYR A 258 4.03 -24.38 -27.69
CA TYR A 258 5.06 -23.92 -26.75
C TYR A 258 4.86 -24.51 -25.37
N SER A 259 5.94 -24.97 -24.74
CA SER A 259 6.00 -25.15 -23.30
C SER A 259 6.54 -23.86 -22.68
N LEU A 260 5.67 -23.08 -22.04
CA LEU A 260 5.98 -21.82 -21.38
C LEU A 260 6.12 -22.04 -19.87
N PHE A 261 7.20 -21.56 -19.30
CA PHE A 261 7.47 -21.59 -17.85
C PHE A 261 7.52 -20.18 -17.31
N VAL A 262 6.68 -19.88 -16.34
CA VAL A 262 6.70 -18.64 -15.59
C VAL A 262 7.17 -18.98 -14.17
N HIS A 263 8.30 -18.42 -13.77
CA HIS A 263 8.94 -18.63 -12.48
C HIS A 263 8.75 -17.41 -11.61
N ILE A 264 8.09 -17.55 -10.47
CA ILE A 264 7.88 -16.47 -9.50
C ILE A 264 8.75 -16.72 -8.28
N ALA A 265 9.44 -15.70 -7.79
CA ALA A 265 10.25 -15.78 -6.59
C ALA A 265 9.46 -16.34 -5.40
N ASP A 266 9.94 -17.40 -4.76
CA ASP A 266 9.25 -18.03 -3.62
C ASP A 266 9.54 -17.27 -2.31
N VAL A 267 8.96 -16.08 -2.19
CA VAL A 267 9.09 -15.21 -1.01
C VAL A 267 8.57 -15.91 0.25
N SER A 268 7.51 -16.71 0.15
CA SER A 268 6.90 -17.42 1.28
C SER A 268 7.81 -18.48 1.89
N HIS A 269 8.81 -18.93 1.14
CA HIS A 269 9.85 -19.81 1.65
C HIS A 269 10.70 -19.13 2.73
N TYR A 270 10.99 -17.85 2.59
CA TYR A 270 11.83 -17.06 3.48
C TYR A 270 11.05 -16.26 4.52
N VAL A 271 9.90 -15.72 4.15
CA VAL A 271 9.01 -14.95 5.03
C VAL A 271 7.96 -15.89 5.62
N LYS A 272 8.15 -16.27 6.88
CA LYS A 272 7.25 -17.21 7.56
C LYS A 272 6.09 -16.47 8.21
N GLU A 273 4.90 -17.08 8.18
CA GLU A 273 3.70 -16.57 8.82
C GLU A 273 3.95 -16.24 10.30
N GLY A 274 3.52 -15.05 10.73
CA GLY A 274 3.67 -14.55 12.11
C GLY A 274 5.07 -14.07 12.49
N SER A 275 6.06 -14.12 11.57
CA SER A 275 7.39 -13.53 11.77
C SER A 275 7.33 -12.01 11.92
N ALA A 276 8.42 -11.35 12.31
CA ALA A 276 8.45 -9.89 12.38
C ALA A 276 8.43 -9.27 10.97
N ILE A 277 9.08 -9.93 10.00
CA ILE A 277 9.05 -9.51 8.59
C ILE A 277 7.63 -9.60 8.02
N ASP A 278 6.92 -10.72 8.26
CA ASP A 278 5.54 -10.93 7.81
C ASP A 278 4.59 -9.86 8.36
N LYS A 279 4.66 -9.60 9.67
CA LYS A 279 3.83 -8.56 10.32
C LYS A 279 4.10 -7.17 9.78
N GLU A 280 5.34 -6.84 9.49
CA GLU A 280 5.70 -5.54 8.91
C GLU A 280 5.27 -5.45 7.44
N ALA A 281 5.47 -6.51 6.65
CA ALA A 281 5.00 -6.58 5.28
C ALA A 281 3.47 -6.42 5.19
N TYR A 282 2.74 -7.10 6.08
CA TYR A 282 1.28 -6.94 6.21
C TYR A 282 0.88 -5.50 6.55
N ALA A 283 1.64 -4.84 7.45
CA ALA A 283 1.36 -3.45 7.83
C ALA A 283 1.73 -2.42 6.75
N ARG A 284 2.69 -2.74 5.87
CA ARG A 284 3.07 -1.90 4.71
C ARG A 284 2.14 -2.11 3.52
N CYS A 285 1.65 -3.32 3.31
CA CYS A 285 0.80 -3.79 2.20
C CYS A 285 1.44 -3.74 0.81
N THR A 286 2.33 -2.81 0.53
CA THR A 286 2.95 -2.62 -0.80
C THR A 286 4.31 -1.92 -0.69
N SER A 287 5.13 -2.05 -1.71
CA SER A 287 6.26 -1.15 -1.95
C SER A 287 5.75 0.19 -2.53
N ILE A 288 6.42 1.28 -2.21
CA ILE A 288 6.06 2.63 -2.68
C ILE A 288 7.22 3.16 -3.52
N TYR A 289 6.94 3.38 -4.80
CA TYR A 289 7.91 3.91 -5.76
C TYR A 289 7.71 5.42 -5.87
N VAL A 290 8.74 6.17 -5.53
CA VAL A 290 8.79 7.63 -5.71
C VAL A 290 9.94 7.99 -6.65
N CYS A 291 9.97 9.21 -7.16
CA CYS A 291 10.87 9.59 -8.23
C CYS A 291 12.38 9.53 -7.87
N ASP A 292 12.75 9.48 -6.58
CA ASP A 292 14.16 9.45 -6.14
C ASP A 292 14.56 8.16 -5.41
N ARG A 293 13.59 7.33 -5.00
CA ARG A 293 13.84 6.09 -4.24
C ARG A 293 12.63 5.16 -4.21
N VAL A 294 12.86 3.95 -3.73
CA VAL A 294 11.81 2.99 -3.37
C VAL A 294 11.74 2.85 -1.85
N VAL A 295 10.52 2.85 -1.29
CA VAL A 295 10.27 2.42 0.09
C VAL A 295 9.69 1.00 0.01
N PRO A 296 10.50 -0.03 0.25
CA PRO A 296 10.11 -1.40 -0.05
C PRO A 296 9.17 -1.97 1.01
N MET A 297 8.26 -2.86 0.57
CA MET A 297 7.41 -3.67 1.47
C MET A 297 8.26 -4.66 2.27
N LEU A 298 9.21 -5.29 1.62
CA LEU A 298 10.16 -6.23 2.20
C LEU A 298 11.56 -5.62 2.28
N PRO A 299 12.37 -5.99 3.28
CA PRO A 299 13.75 -5.53 3.36
C PRO A 299 14.58 -5.87 2.11
N LEU A 300 15.45 -4.96 1.67
CA LEU A 300 16.23 -5.09 0.43
C LEU A 300 17.09 -6.36 0.36
N LYS A 301 17.53 -6.94 1.50
CA LYS A 301 18.23 -8.21 1.54
C LYS A 301 17.37 -9.39 1.07
N LEU A 302 16.04 -9.26 1.18
CA LEU A 302 15.08 -10.18 0.59
C LEU A 302 14.76 -9.77 -0.85
N SER A 303 14.17 -8.59 -1.06
CA SER A 303 13.63 -8.18 -2.36
C SER A 303 14.67 -8.04 -3.45
N ASN A 304 15.88 -7.53 -3.14
CA ASN A 304 16.98 -7.39 -4.10
C ASN A 304 18.02 -8.51 -3.95
N GLY A 305 17.91 -9.33 -2.89
CA GLY A 305 18.86 -10.37 -2.51
C GLY A 305 18.38 -11.77 -2.86
N ILE A 306 18.08 -12.58 -1.80
CA ILE A 306 17.81 -14.01 -1.97
C ILE A 306 16.52 -14.32 -2.73
N CYS A 307 15.52 -13.43 -2.71
CA CYS A 307 14.28 -13.59 -3.49
C CYS A 307 14.43 -13.09 -4.93
N SER A 308 15.24 -12.04 -5.17
CA SER A 308 15.42 -11.52 -6.52
C SER A 308 16.05 -12.54 -7.45
N LEU A 309 15.45 -12.78 -8.62
CA LEU A 309 15.88 -13.78 -9.61
C LEU A 309 17.10 -13.28 -10.42
N ASN A 310 18.12 -12.83 -9.68
CA ASN A 310 19.35 -12.29 -10.24
C ASN A 310 20.04 -13.29 -11.18
N GLU A 311 20.71 -12.77 -12.22
CA GLU A 311 21.45 -13.60 -13.16
C GLU A 311 22.65 -14.33 -12.49
N ASN A 312 23.01 -15.48 -13.05
CA ASN A 312 24.13 -16.31 -12.64
C ASN A 312 24.07 -16.84 -11.19
N VAL A 313 22.86 -16.95 -10.62
CA VAL A 313 22.67 -17.52 -9.30
C VAL A 313 21.43 -18.40 -9.23
N GLU A 314 21.47 -19.39 -8.34
CA GLU A 314 20.33 -20.26 -8.06
C GLU A 314 19.28 -19.52 -7.23
N ARG A 315 17.99 -19.72 -7.55
CA ARG A 315 16.86 -19.15 -6.81
C ARG A 315 15.73 -20.13 -6.62
N ASN A 316 15.10 -20.06 -5.45
CA ASN A 316 13.87 -20.78 -5.15
C ASN A 316 12.68 -20.06 -5.79
N THR A 317 11.87 -20.80 -6.57
CA THR A 317 10.71 -20.30 -7.25
C THR A 317 9.50 -21.18 -7.07
N ILE A 318 8.31 -20.63 -7.34
CA ILE A 318 7.11 -21.36 -7.71
C ILE A 318 6.97 -21.21 -9.21
N THR A 319 6.96 -22.33 -9.91
CA THR A 319 6.85 -22.34 -11.38
C THR A 319 5.46 -22.74 -11.81
N CYS A 320 4.88 -21.97 -12.72
CA CYS A 320 3.73 -22.34 -13.53
C CYS A 320 4.22 -22.76 -14.93
N GLN A 321 4.19 -24.06 -15.19
CA GLN A 321 4.49 -24.63 -16.51
C GLN A 321 3.19 -24.77 -17.27
N MET A 322 3.14 -24.27 -18.51
CA MET A 322 1.94 -24.22 -19.35
C MET A 322 2.25 -24.79 -20.74
N GLU A 323 1.36 -25.65 -21.25
CA GLU A 323 1.42 -26.15 -22.62
C GLU A 323 0.45 -25.34 -23.48
N ILE A 324 1.00 -24.47 -24.33
CA ILE A 324 0.27 -23.54 -25.19
C ILE A 324 0.26 -24.09 -26.61
N ASP A 325 -0.93 -24.32 -27.18
CA ASP A 325 -1.05 -24.80 -28.55
C ASP A 325 -0.82 -23.71 -29.62
N LYS A 326 -0.76 -24.09 -30.89
CA LYS A 326 -0.60 -23.20 -32.06
C LYS A 326 -1.73 -22.16 -32.20
N GLN A 327 -2.81 -22.31 -31.48
CA GLN A 327 -3.92 -21.35 -31.42
C GLN A 327 -3.81 -20.39 -30.23
N GLY A 328 -2.83 -20.58 -29.33
CA GLY A 328 -2.66 -19.79 -28.11
C GLY A 328 -3.55 -20.24 -26.95
N ILE A 329 -4.05 -21.48 -26.97
CA ILE A 329 -4.87 -22.04 -25.91
C ILE A 329 -3.98 -22.85 -24.97
N CYS A 330 -4.04 -22.54 -23.67
CA CYS A 330 -3.39 -23.36 -22.65
C CYS A 330 -4.16 -24.68 -22.50
N LYS A 331 -3.55 -25.79 -22.91
CA LYS A 331 -4.14 -27.14 -22.87
C LYS A 331 -4.00 -27.79 -21.49
N SER A 332 -2.89 -27.57 -20.84
CA SER A 332 -2.60 -28.08 -19.51
C SER A 332 -1.58 -27.21 -18.82
N TYR A 333 -1.59 -27.26 -17.50
CA TYR A 333 -0.60 -26.55 -16.69
C TYR A 333 -0.25 -27.35 -15.43
N LEU A 334 0.93 -27.09 -14.91
CA LEU A 334 1.42 -27.64 -13.64
C LEU A 334 2.01 -26.52 -12.80
N ILE A 335 1.72 -26.52 -11.49
CA ILE A 335 2.26 -25.54 -10.53
C ILE A 335 3.04 -26.30 -9.47
N TYR A 336 4.30 -25.93 -9.28
CA TYR A 336 5.17 -26.64 -8.34
C TYR A 336 6.33 -25.75 -7.83
N PRO A 337 6.86 -26.03 -6.61
CA PRO A 337 8.11 -25.45 -6.14
C PRO A 337 9.29 -25.94 -6.99
N SER A 338 10.17 -25.01 -7.36
CA SER A 338 11.32 -25.28 -8.23
C SER A 338 12.57 -24.52 -7.80
N VAL A 339 13.69 -24.89 -8.39
CA VAL A 339 14.94 -24.12 -8.35
C VAL A 339 15.34 -23.82 -9.78
N ILE A 340 15.61 -22.56 -10.07
CA ILE A 340 16.07 -22.08 -11.35
C ILE A 340 17.48 -21.50 -11.25
N PHE A 341 18.12 -21.33 -12.41
CA PHE A 341 19.34 -20.54 -12.58
C PHE A 341 19.04 -19.54 -13.71
N SER A 342 19.05 -18.24 -13.41
CA SER A 342 18.81 -17.22 -14.42
C SER A 342 20.09 -17.01 -15.23
N ASP A 343 20.02 -17.21 -16.54
CA ASP A 343 21.18 -17.09 -17.43
C ASP A 343 21.50 -15.64 -17.75
N ARG A 344 20.47 -14.79 -17.82
CA ARG A 344 20.64 -13.39 -18.19
C ARG A 344 19.57 -12.50 -17.58
N ARG A 345 19.99 -11.35 -17.05
CA ARG A 345 19.12 -10.21 -16.81
C ARG A 345 18.98 -9.44 -18.14
N CYS A 346 17.80 -9.48 -18.74
CA CYS A 346 17.46 -8.66 -19.91
C CYS A 346 16.74 -7.38 -19.47
N THR A 347 16.74 -6.36 -20.35
CA THR A 347 15.95 -5.15 -20.13
C THR A 347 14.91 -5.01 -21.23
N TYR A 348 13.74 -4.43 -20.89
CA TYR A 348 12.70 -4.15 -21.88
C TYR A 348 13.25 -3.41 -23.08
N LYS A 349 14.05 -2.38 -22.83
CA LYS A 349 14.69 -1.60 -23.88
C LYS A 349 15.49 -2.45 -24.84
N LYS A 350 16.38 -3.31 -24.33
CA LYS A 350 17.25 -4.15 -25.16
C LYS A 350 16.49 -5.23 -25.92
N VAL A 351 15.47 -5.84 -25.30
CA VAL A 351 14.61 -6.81 -25.98
C VAL A 351 13.80 -6.14 -27.08
N ASN A 352 13.26 -4.94 -26.86
CA ASN A 352 12.59 -4.15 -27.90
C ASN A 352 13.56 -3.83 -29.06
N GLU A 353 14.79 -3.36 -28.77
CA GLU A 353 15.82 -3.13 -29.78
C GLU A 353 16.11 -4.39 -30.58
N CYS A 354 16.16 -5.59 -29.97
CA CYS A 354 16.32 -6.85 -30.70
C CYS A 354 15.15 -7.15 -31.64
N LEU A 355 13.90 -6.97 -31.15
CA LEU A 355 12.69 -7.20 -31.93
C LEU A 355 12.56 -6.21 -33.09
N ASP A 356 13.06 -4.99 -32.94
CA ASP A 356 13.11 -3.95 -33.98
C ASP A 356 14.27 -4.13 -34.99
N GLY A 357 15.11 -5.16 -34.81
CA GLY A 357 16.19 -5.49 -35.73
C GLY A 357 17.49 -4.70 -35.54
N ASN A 358 17.72 -4.12 -34.35
CA ASN A 358 18.98 -3.42 -34.06
C ASN A 358 20.15 -4.40 -33.97
N GLU A 359 21.11 -4.29 -34.91
CA GLU A 359 22.23 -5.20 -35.02
C GLU A 359 23.07 -5.32 -33.76
N THR A 360 23.33 -4.21 -33.05
CA THR A 360 24.12 -4.21 -31.80
C THR A 360 23.42 -4.97 -30.68
N ALA A 361 22.11 -4.80 -30.54
CA ALA A 361 21.32 -5.52 -29.55
C ALA A 361 21.22 -7.01 -29.86
N ILE A 362 21.08 -7.35 -31.15
CA ILE A 362 21.08 -8.73 -31.65
C ILE A 362 22.41 -9.42 -31.35
N GLU A 363 23.55 -8.76 -31.58
CA GLU A 363 24.86 -9.29 -31.24
C GLU A 363 25.03 -9.49 -29.74
N GLU A 364 24.61 -8.52 -28.91
CA GLU A 364 24.67 -8.60 -27.45
C GLU A 364 23.84 -9.76 -26.89
N TYR A 365 22.68 -10.03 -27.51
CA TYR A 365 21.75 -11.10 -27.11
C TYR A 365 21.75 -12.28 -28.10
N ALA A 366 22.88 -12.55 -28.79
CA ALA A 366 22.97 -13.57 -29.81
C ALA A 366 22.51 -14.97 -29.33
N SER A 367 22.84 -15.36 -28.09
CA SER A 367 22.42 -16.63 -27.50
C SER A 367 20.93 -16.70 -27.10
N LEU A 368 20.22 -15.58 -27.13
CA LEU A 368 18.82 -15.47 -26.74
C LEU A 368 17.86 -15.21 -27.89
N GLN A 369 18.38 -15.03 -29.12
CA GLN A 369 17.58 -14.63 -30.28
C GLN A 369 16.41 -15.60 -30.56
N GLU A 370 16.68 -16.90 -30.54
CA GLU A 370 15.64 -17.92 -30.72
C GLU A 370 14.59 -17.86 -29.60
N MET A 371 15.06 -17.70 -28.37
CA MET A 371 14.16 -17.57 -27.22
C MET A 371 13.29 -16.32 -27.31
N ILE A 372 13.86 -15.17 -27.65
CA ILE A 372 13.13 -13.90 -27.83
C ILE A 372 12.08 -14.02 -28.94
N ALA A 373 12.44 -14.61 -30.08
CA ALA A 373 11.51 -14.85 -31.18
C ALA A 373 10.35 -15.78 -30.77
N ASN A 374 10.65 -16.86 -30.05
CA ASN A 374 9.63 -17.79 -29.54
C ASN A 374 8.71 -17.14 -28.48
N MET A 375 9.25 -16.27 -27.62
CA MET A 375 8.45 -15.50 -26.65
C MET A 375 7.50 -14.54 -27.37
N ASP A 376 7.98 -13.84 -28.37
CA ASP A 376 7.17 -12.91 -29.15
C ASP A 376 6.03 -13.64 -29.90
N ASP A 377 6.35 -14.72 -30.60
CA ASP A 377 5.35 -15.55 -31.29
C ASP A 377 4.27 -16.09 -30.31
N CYS A 378 4.71 -16.61 -29.14
CA CYS A 378 3.81 -17.15 -28.14
C CYS A 378 2.91 -16.05 -27.55
N ALA A 379 3.46 -14.88 -27.22
CA ALA A 379 2.71 -13.74 -26.69
C ALA A 379 1.63 -13.25 -27.66
N LYS A 380 1.95 -13.17 -28.96
CA LYS A 380 0.98 -12.83 -30.02
C LYS A 380 -0.19 -13.83 -30.09
N LEU A 381 0.08 -15.12 -29.88
CA LEU A 381 -0.98 -16.13 -29.80
C LEU A 381 -1.87 -15.94 -28.58
N LEU A 382 -1.29 -15.67 -27.41
CA LEU A 382 -2.03 -15.40 -26.18
C LEU A 382 -2.87 -14.13 -26.29
N GLU A 383 -2.31 -13.05 -26.82
CA GLU A 383 -3.01 -11.78 -27.08
C GLU A 383 -4.21 -11.97 -28.01
N LYS A 384 -4.04 -12.76 -29.09
CA LYS A 384 -5.14 -13.09 -30.01
C LYS A 384 -6.29 -13.79 -29.29
N GLN A 385 -6.00 -14.66 -28.31
CA GLN A 385 -7.03 -15.29 -27.49
C GLN A 385 -7.66 -14.31 -26.50
N ALA A 386 -6.88 -13.40 -25.93
CA ALA A 386 -7.41 -12.36 -25.04
C ALA A 386 -8.41 -11.46 -25.81
N LYS A 387 -8.06 -11.01 -27.03
CA LYS A 387 -8.94 -10.23 -27.92
C LYS A 387 -10.24 -11.00 -28.27
N LYS A 388 -10.17 -12.31 -28.53
CA LYS A 388 -11.38 -13.14 -28.75
C LYS A 388 -12.30 -13.22 -27.53
N ARG A 389 -11.74 -13.16 -26.31
CA ARG A 389 -12.51 -13.12 -25.06
C ARG A 389 -13.09 -11.74 -24.76
N GLY A 390 -12.83 -10.72 -25.60
CA GLY A 390 -13.34 -9.36 -25.42
C GLY A 390 -12.42 -8.45 -24.60
N SER A 391 -11.12 -8.77 -24.48
CA SER A 391 -10.16 -7.87 -23.85
C SER A 391 -10.07 -6.54 -24.62
N ILE A 392 -10.16 -5.44 -23.86
CA ILE A 392 -10.02 -4.07 -24.38
C ILE A 392 -8.68 -3.52 -23.89
N GLU A 393 -7.90 -2.97 -24.80
CA GLU A 393 -6.66 -2.30 -24.47
C GLU A 393 -6.93 -0.85 -24.10
N PHE A 394 -6.44 -0.44 -22.92
CA PHE A 394 -6.46 0.95 -22.49
C PHE A 394 -5.03 1.47 -22.44
N PHE A 395 -4.79 2.57 -23.10
CA PHE A 395 -3.51 3.27 -22.98
C PHE A 395 -3.53 4.12 -21.70
N SER A 396 -2.79 3.72 -20.68
CA SER A 396 -2.53 4.56 -19.52
C SER A 396 -1.26 5.38 -19.76
N MET A 397 -1.35 6.69 -19.55
CA MET A 397 -0.21 7.59 -19.63
C MET A 397 0.50 7.62 -18.27
N GLU A 398 1.62 6.88 -18.14
CA GLU A 398 2.44 6.94 -16.94
C GLU A 398 3.55 7.99 -17.10
N PRO A 399 3.58 9.05 -16.26
CA PRO A 399 4.63 10.04 -16.33
C PRO A 399 5.92 9.52 -15.70
N ILE A 400 7.05 9.69 -16.39
CA ILE A 400 8.41 9.51 -15.89
C ILE A 400 8.96 10.87 -15.53
N ILE A 401 9.41 11.05 -14.28
CA ILE A 401 10.02 12.29 -13.80
C ILE A 401 11.53 12.10 -13.75
N GLU A 402 12.25 12.79 -14.64
CA GLU A 402 13.71 12.77 -14.66
C GLU A 402 14.27 13.77 -13.66
N LEU A 403 15.16 13.32 -12.78
CA LEU A 403 15.81 14.14 -11.78
C LEU A 403 17.27 14.41 -12.14
N ASN A 404 17.74 15.64 -11.92
CA ASN A 404 19.16 15.93 -12.00
C ASN A 404 19.93 15.42 -10.76
N LYS A 405 21.25 15.52 -10.75
CA LYS A 405 22.11 15.08 -9.63
C LYS A 405 21.76 15.77 -8.27
N LYS A 406 21.09 16.93 -8.33
CA LYS A 406 20.62 17.67 -7.14
C LYS A 406 19.20 17.25 -6.71
N GLY A 407 18.57 16.26 -7.39
CA GLY A 407 17.23 15.77 -7.08
C GLY A 407 16.10 16.71 -7.54
N LYS A 408 16.35 17.63 -8.46
CA LYS A 408 15.31 18.49 -9.05
C LYS A 408 14.81 17.89 -10.34
N ALA A 409 13.52 17.90 -10.54
CA ALA A 409 12.89 17.51 -11.81
C ALA A 409 13.38 18.42 -12.94
N ILE A 410 13.84 17.81 -14.04
CA ILE A 410 14.35 18.50 -15.24
C ILE A 410 13.49 18.17 -16.46
N ASN A 411 12.82 17.04 -16.46
CA ASN A 411 11.95 16.62 -17.53
C ASN A 411 10.80 15.77 -17.00
N VAL A 412 9.69 15.77 -17.72
CA VAL A 412 8.55 14.85 -17.52
C VAL A 412 8.21 14.30 -18.88
N SER A 413 8.42 13.00 -19.07
CA SER A 413 8.08 12.26 -20.27
C SER A 413 6.99 11.22 -19.99
N LEU A 414 6.39 10.68 -21.01
CA LEU A 414 5.48 9.53 -20.89
C LEU A 414 6.27 8.25 -21.11
N ARG A 415 5.93 7.22 -20.34
CA ARG A 415 6.46 5.87 -20.55
C ARG A 415 5.82 5.30 -21.81
N GLU A 416 6.66 4.92 -22.77
CA GLU A 416 6.24 4.15 -23.92
C GLU A 416 6.34 2.66 -23.58
N LEU A 417 5.24 1.93 -23.73
CA LEU A 417 5.20 0.48 -23.58
C LEU A 417 5.56 -0.16 -24.93
N GLY A 418 6.59 -0.95 -24.93
CA GLY A 418 7.05 -1.68 -26.12
C GLY A 418 6.50 -3.10 -26.16
N GLN A 419 6.98 -3.87 -27.15
CA GLN A 419 6.56 -5.25 -27.36
C GLN A 419 7.09 -6.19 -26.27
N ALA A 420 8.26 -5.91 -25.72
CA ALA A 420 8.84 -6.69 -24.62
C ALA A 420 7.99 -6.63 -23.33
N GLU A 421 7.44 -5.45 -23.01
CA GLU A 421 6.50 -5.29 -21.90
C GLU A 421 5.22 -6.10 -22.13
N GLN A 422 4.69 -6.09 -23.35
CA GLN A 422 3.50 -6.87 -23.72
C GLN A 422 3.76 -8.38 -23.63
N ILE A 423 4.94 -8.86 -24.02
CA ILE A 423 5.33 -10.27 -23.90
C ILE A 423 5.22 -10.71 -22.43
N ILE A 424 5.87 -9.98 -21.52
CA ILE A 424 5.87 -10.32 -20.10
C ILE A 424 4.46 -10.20 -19.51
N GLU A 425 3.70 -9.16 -19.86
CA GLU A 425 2.32 -8.99 -19.44
C GLU A 425 1.46 -10.20 -19.83
N GLN A 426 1.50 -10.65 -21.08
CA GLN A 426 0.72 -11.81 -21.55
C GLN A 426 1.13 -13.09 -20.81
N PHE A 427 2.41 -13.30 -20.52
CA PHE A 427 2.88 -14.46 -19.79
C PHE A 427 2.43 -14.45 -18.33
N MET A 428 2.50 -13.29 -17.67
CA MET A 428 2.01 -13.12 -16.29
C MET A 428 0.49 -13.32 -16.22
N ILE A 429 -0.28 -12.76 -17.17
CA ILE A 429 -1.74 -12.96 -17.23
C ILE A 429 -2.07 -14.45 -17.43
N ALA A 430 -1.38 -15.14 -18.34
CA ALA A 430 -1.59 -16.57 -18.58
C ALA A 430 -1.31 -17.40 -17.31
N ALA A 431 -0.20 -17.16 -16.62
CA ALA A 431 0.14 -17.81 -15.36
C ALA A 431 -0.87 -17.51 -14.27
N ASN A 432 -1.31 -16.26 -14.12
CA ASN A 432 -2.31 -15.85 -13.14
C ASN A 432 -3.66 -16.54 -13.38
N ILE A 433 -4.08 -16.70 -14.64
CA ILE A 433 -5.29 -17.45 -14.99
C ILE A 433 -5.16 -18.92 -14.57
N CYS A 434 -4.01 -19.56 -14.85
CA CYS A 434 -3.77 -20.95 -14.46
C CYS A 434 -3.79 -21.11 -12.93
N VAL A 435 -3.17 -20.19 -12.18
CA VAL A 435 -3.20 -20.24 -10.72
C VAL A 435 -4.59 -20.01 -10.18
N ALA A 436 -5.36 -19.07 -10.74
CA ALA A 436 -6.74 -18.81 -10.33
C ALA A 436 -7.63 -20.06 -10.56
N ASN A 437 -7.52 -20.70 -11.73
CA ASN A 437 -8.22 -21.95 -12.02
C ASN A 437 -7.82 -23.07 -11.05
N TYR A 438 -6.51 -23.22 -10.78
CA TYR A 438 -6.03 -24.20 -9.80
C TYR A 438 -6.63 -24.01 -8.41
N MET A 439 -6.72 -22.76 -7.95
CA MET A 439 -7.32 -22.44 -6.65
C MET A 439 -8.82 -22.75 -6.63
N ASP A 440 -9.54 -22.41 -7.70
CA ASP A 440 -10.98 -22.65 -7.83
C ASP A 440 -11.28 -24.14 -7.92
N ASP A 441 -10.62 -24.87 -8.80
CA ASP A 441 -10.79 -26.33 -9.00
C ASP A 441 -10.53 -27.13 -7.72
N ASN A 442 -9.62 -26.66 -6.86
CA ASN A 442 -9.29 -27.31 -5.60
C ASN A 442 -10.03 -26.71 -4.38
N ILE A 443 -10.96 -25.77 -4.59
CA ILE A 443 -11.76 -25.12 -3.55
C ILE A 443 -10.85 -24.48 -2.47
N ILE A 444 -9.72 -23.89 -2.89
CA ILE A 444 -8.79 -23.22 -1.99
C ILE A 444 -9.24 -21.75 -1.84
N PRO A 445 -9.54 -21.28 -0.60
CA PRO A 445 -9.90 -19.89 -0.38
C PRO A 445 -8.79 -18.94 -0.90
N SER A 446 -9.14 -18.06 -1.82
CA SER A 446 -8.23 -17.13 -2.44
C SER A 446 -8.90 -15.77 -2.66
N MET A 447 -8.08 -14.73 -2.85
CA MET A 447 -8.56 -13.42 -3.25
C MET A 447 -8.40 -13.28 -4.76
N TYR A 448 -9.50 -13.00 -5.46
CA TYR A 448 -9.52 -12.77 -6.90
C TYR A 448 -9.66 -11.28 -7.19
N ARG A 449 -8.83 -10.77 -8.10
CA ARG A 449 -9.02 -9.43 -8.64
C ARG A 449 -10.05 -9.51 -9.76
N ILE A 450 -11.20 -8.90 -9.54
CA ILE A 450 -12.30 -8.87 -10.52
C ILE A 450 -12.60 -7.42 -10.91
N HIS A 451 -13.21 -7.26 -12.09
CA HIS A 451 -13.84 -6.03 -12.53
C HIS A 451 -15.32 -6.29 -12.70
N LEU A 452 -16.15 -5.48 -12.05
CA LEU A 452 -17.61 -5.51 -12.25
C LEU A 452 -17.94 -4.81 -13.57
N ASP A 453 -19.10 -5.11 -14.12
CA ASP A 453 -19.62 -4.38 -15.27
C ASP A 453 -19.73 -2.89 -14.91
N PRO A 454 -19.42 -1.98 -15.86
CA PRO A 454 -19.53 -0.55 -15.62
C PRO A 454 -21.00 -0.16 -15.35
N GLU A 455 -21.19 0.78 -14.42
CA GLU A 455 -22.52 1.32 -14.14
C GLU A 455 -23.09 1.98 -15.41
N TYR A 456 -24.39 1.78 -15.64
CA TYR A 456 -25.07 2.31 -16.84
C TYR A 456 -24.89 3.83 -17.01
N GLU A 457 -24.87 4.57 -15.88
CA GLU A 457 -24.62 6.01 -15.88
C GLU A 457 -23.23 6.40 -16.37
N ASP A 458 -22.22 5.56 -16.11
CA ASP A 458 -20.86 5.80 -16.58
C ASP A 458 -20.71 5.50 -18.07
N LEU A 459 -21.43 4.49 -18.58
CA LEU A 459 -21.53 4.22 -20.02
C LEU A 459 -22.21 5.38 -20.78
N LEU A 460 -23.18 6.05 -20.19
CA LEU A 460 -23.83 7.23 -20.79
C LEU A 460 -22.90 8.44 -20.88
N LYS A 461 -21.93 8.58 -19.97
CA LYS A 461 -20.92 9.67 -20.00
C LYS A 461 -19.86 9.47 -21.08
N LEU A 462 -19.67 8.24 -21.56
CA LEU A 462 -18.74 7.89 -22.65
C LEU A 462 -19.29 8.18 -24.05
N LYS A 463 -20.61 8.39 -24.19
CA LYS A 463 -21.28 8.81 -25.43
C LYS A 463 -21.25 10.34 -25.59
#